data_e32091c0b8e99316fb680756a93a0f59
#
_entry.id   e32091c0b8e99316fb680756a93a0f59
#
_cell.length_a   1.000
_cell.length_b   1.000
_cell.length_c   1.000
_cell.angle_alpha   90.00
_cell.angle_beta   90.00
_cell.angle_gamma   90.00
#
_symmetry.space_group_name_H-M   'P 1'
#
loop_
_entity.id
_entity.type
_entity.pdbx_description
1 polymer ?
#
loop_
_entity_poly.entity_id
_entity_poly.type
_entity_poly.pdbx_seq_one_letter_code
_entity_poly.pdbx_strand_id
1 'polypeptide(L)'
;YNINIVAGSLPQLRDDDLYNVSFLCRRDGTWDTQDKLHITPDEAQYWGFKGGHSLKVFETDIGKIGMLVCYDVEFPELSRYLAEKGMTLLCVPYWTDTKNAYLRVRRCAQARAIENECYVAISGSVGNLPKVENMDIQYSQSAIFTPSDFAFPHDAIAAEATPNTEMTLMVDLDRDLLKELRQIGSVRNLKSRRSELYEVLWKPDLAPDLR
;
A
#
# COMPACT_ATOMS: atom_id res chain seq x y z
N TYR A 1 17.53 -16.25 2.06
CA TYR A 1 17.29 -15.88 0.66
C TYR A 1 17.78 -14.44 0.43
N ASN A 2 18.37 -14.17 -0.72
CA ASN A 2 18.90 -12.85 -1.04
C ASN A 2 17.83 -11.95 -1.70
N ILE A 3 16.72 -11.69 -0.99
CA ILE A 3 15.57 -10.90 -1.45
C ILE A 3 15.05 -9.98 -0.33
N ASN A 4 14.42 -8.87 -0.71
CA ASN A 4 13.59 -8.08 0.21
C ASN A 4 12.16 -8.63 0.16
N ILE A 5 11.48 -8.70 1.32
CA ILE A 5 10.13 -9.26 1.43
C ILE A 5 9.25 -8.26 2.19
N VAL A 6 8.14 -7.86 1.60
CA VAL A 6 7.02 -7.30 2.36
C VAL A 6 6.11 -8.47 2.72
N ALA A 7 6.13 -8.88 3.98
CA ALA A 7 5.57 -10.15 4.45
C ALA A 7 4.08 -10.06 4.83
N GLY A 8 3.30 -9.25 4.12
CA GLY A 8 1.89 -9.06 4.44
C GLY A 8 1.69 -8.29 5.74
N SER A 9 0.63 -8.58 6.46
CA SER A 9 0.38 -8.02 7.79
C SER A 9 -0.21 -9.06 8.74
N LEU A 10 0.03 -8.87 10.04
CA LEU A 10 -0.44 -9.79 11.08
C LEU A 10 -0.80 -9.03 12.37
N PRO A 11 -1.66 -9.62 13.21
CA PRO A 11 -1.95 -9.09 14.54
C PRO A 11 -0.72 -9.10 15.45
N GLN A 12 -0.46 -7.99 16.12
CA GLN A 12 0.61 -7.86 17.11
C GLN A 12 0.05 -7.19 18.37
N LEU A 13 0.13 -7.89 19.50
CA LEU A 13 -0.19 -7.33 20.81
C LEU A 13 1.01 -6.53 21.33
N ARG A 14 0.79 -5.29 21.74
CA ARG A 14 1.76 -4.41 22.41
C ARG A 14 1.08 -3.84 23.65
N ASP A 15 1.63 -4.12 24.81
CA ASP A 15 0.97 -3.89 26.08
C ASP A 15 -0.42 -4.55 26.05
N ASP A 16 -1.50 -3.81 26.19
CA ASP A 16 -2.87 -4.33 26.13
C ASP A 16 -3.60 -4.00 24.81
N ASP A 17 -2.92 -3.37 23.85
CA ASP A 17 -3.49 -2.95 22.57
C ASP A 17 -3.07 -3.86 21.42
N LEU A 18 -4.02 -4.17 20.54
CA LEU A 18 -3.83 -5.00 19.35
C LEU A 18 -3.68 -4.14 18.11
N TYR A 19 -2.60 -4.35 17.36
CA TYR A 19 -2.28 -3.65 16.10
C TYR A 19 -2.22 -4.62 14.93
N ASN A 20 -2.58 -4.16 13.74
CA ASN A 20 -2.34 -4.87 12.48
C ASN A 20 -1.05 -4.34 11.86
N VAL A 21 -0.02 -5.19 11.77
CA VAL A 21 1.37 -4.76 11.49
C VAL A 21 1.90 -5.43 10.23
N SER A 22 2.34 -4.64 9.26
CA SER A 22 3.06 -5.10 8.08
C SER A 22 4.57 -5.07 8.32
N PHE A 23 5.30 -6.04 7.75
CA PHE A 23 6.73 -6.22 7.94
C PHE A 23 7.48 -6.07 6.62
N LEU A 24 8.56 -5.30 6.62
CA LEU A 24 9.58 -5.30 5.58
C LEU A 24 10.81 -6.04 6.11
N CYS A 25 11.11 -7.20 5.55
CA CYS A 25 12.33 -7.96 5.82
C CYS A 25 13.31 -7.74 4.68
N ARG A 26 14.48 -7.15 4.98
CA ARG A 26 15.50 -6.89 3.96
C ARG A 26 16.42 -8.07 3.76
N ARG A 27 17.07 -8.13 2.61
CA ARG A 27 18.00 -9.20 2.25
C ARG A 27 19.25 -9.27 3.14
N ASP A 28 19.59 -8.20 3.84
CA ASP A 28 20.69 -8.15 4.80
C ASP A 28 20.29 -8.67 6.19
N GLY A 29 19.03 -9.09 6.38
CA GLY A 29 18.51 -9.63 7.63
C GLY A 29 17.90 -8.57 8.55
N THR A 30 17.99 -7.29 8.21
CA THR A 30 17.30 -6.23 8.97
C THR A 30 15.82 -6.20 8.61
N TRP A 31 15.01 -5.66 9.51
CA TRP A 31 13.57 -5.53 9.29
C TRP A 31 13.01 -4.25 9.90
N ASP A 32 11.87 -3.84 9.36
CA ASP A 32 11.07 -2.70 9.82
C ASP A 32 9.59 -3.06 9.81
N THR A 33 8.78 -2.24 10.48
CA THR A 33 7.33 -2.40 10.54
C THR A 33 6.58 -1.13 10.19
N GLN A 34 5.37 -1.32 9.66
CA GLN A 34 4.37 -0.29 9.49
C GLN A 34 3.04 -0.78 10.06
N ASP A 35 2.53 -0.08 11.05
CA ASP A 35 1.20 -0.33 11.58
C ASP A 35 0.14 0.16 10.60
N LYS A 36 -0.96 -0.58 10.50
CA LYS A 36 -2.17 -0.09 9.84
C LYS A 36 -2.69 1.14 10.58
N LEU A 37 -2.94 2.22 9.85
CA LEU A 37 -3.35 3.51 10.44
C LEU A 37 -4.86 3.62 10.58
N HIS A 38 -5.60 3.21 9.54
CA HIS A 38 -7.05 3.29 9.49
C HIS A 38 -7.66 1.92 9.73
N ILE A 39 -8.26 1.75 10.89
CA ILE A 39 -8.95 0.52 11.28
C ILE A 39 -10.37 0.57 10.73
N THR A 40 -10.79 -0.50 10.05
CA THR A 40 -12.18 -0.59 9.57
C THR A 40 -13.14 -0.76 10.76
N PRO A 41 -14.42 -0.39 10.60
CA PRO A 41 -15.41 -0.59 11.65
C PRO A 41 -15.47 -2.03 12.15
N ASP A 42 -15.38 -3.01 11.25
CA ASP A 42 -15.40 -4.44 11.60
C ASP A 42 -14.15 -4.85 12.39
N GLU A 43 -12.96 -4.42 12.00
CA GLU A 43 -11.73 -4.70 12.75
C GLU A 43 -11.77 -4.10 14.15
N ALA A 44 -12.34 -2.90 14.30
CA ALA A 44 -12.52 -2.28 15.61
C ALA A 44 -13.55 -3.02 16.46
N GLN A 45 -14.68 -3.40 15.86
CA GLN A 45 -15.79 -4.02 16.57
C GLN A 45 -15.51 -5.47 16.95
N TYR A 46 -15.01 -6.29 16.00
CA TYR A 46 -14.84 -7.74 16.21
C TYR A 46 -13.53 -8.11 16.87
N TRP A 47 -12.45 -7.36 16.60
CA TRP A 47 -11.12 -7.70 17.09
C TRP A 47 -10.45 -6.66 17.99
N GLY A 48 -11.03 -5.46 18.10
CA GLY A 48 -10.49 -4.42 18.96
C GLY A 48 -9.16 -3.82 18.51
N PHE A 49 -8.86 -3.89 17.20
CA PHE A 49 -7.64 -3.30 16.65
C PHE A 49 -7.56 -1.79 16.90
N LYS A 50 -6.34 -1.32 17.16
CA LYS A 50 -5.99 0.10 17.28
C LYS A 50 -5.23 0.56 16.02
N GLY A 51 -5.44 1.81 15.63
CA GLY A 51 -4.68 2.45 14.57
C GLY A 51 -3.28 2.83 15.02
N GLY A 52 -2.31 2.68 14.12
CA GLY A 52 -0.96 3.18 14.33
C GLY A 52 -0.87 4.70 14.28
N HIS A 53 0.29 5.25 14.68
CA HIS A 53 0.51 6.69 14.81
C HIS A 53 1.65 7.22 13.93
N SER A 54 2.34 6.37 13.18
CA SER A 54 3.47 6.76 12.36
C SER A 54 3.36 6.26 10.93
N LEU A 55 3.84 7.06 9.99
CA LEU A 55 3.93 6.71 8.58
C LEU A 55 5.32 7.07 8.08
N LYS A 56 6.02 6.11 7.48
CA LYS A 56 7.41 6.29 7.02
C LYS A 56 7.66 5.60 5.68
N VAL A 57 8.70 6.10 5.02
CA VAL A 57 9.32 5.48 3.87
C VAL A 57 10.49 4.64 4.35
N PHE A 58 10.66 3.47 3.77
CA PHE A 58 11.70 2.51 4.13
C PHE A 58 12.78 2.49 3.05
N GLU A 59 14.02 2.75 3.46
CA GLU A 59 15.17 2.64 2.56
C GLU A 59 15.51 1.16 2.34
N THR A 60 15.72 0.81 1.08
CA THR A 60 16.21 -0.50 0.66
C THR A 60 17.23 -0.34 -0.46
N ASP A 61 17.97 -1.40 -0.77
CA ASP A 61 18.92 -1.42 -1.90
C ASP A 61 18.23 -1.31 -3.28
N ILE A 62 16.93 -1.60 -3.36
CA ILE A 62 16.13 -1.43 -4.57
C ILE A 62 15.38 -0.08 -4.61
N GLY A 63 15.58 0.81 -3.64
CA GLY A 63 14.96 2.13 -3.56
C GLY A 63 14.04 2.28 -2.36
N LYS A 64 13.26 3.36 -2.36
CA LYS A 64 12.36 3.72 -1.27
C LYS A 64 11.01 3.04 -1.41
N ILE A 65 10.63 2.28 -0.39
CA ILE A 65 9.38 1.53 -0.33
C ILE A 65 8.43 2.17 0.69
N GLY A 66 7.15 2.28 0.34
CA GLY A 66 6.06 2.55 1.26
C GLY A 66 5.27 1.27 1.53
N MET A 67 4.68 1.17 2.71
CA MET A 67 3.73 0.10 3.06
C MET A 67 2.43 0.73 3.58
N LEU A 68 1.31 0.32 3.02
CA LEU A 68 -0.05 0.66 3.49
C LEU A 68 -0.86 -0.62 3.59
N VAL A 69 -1.61 -0.81 4.67
CA VAL A 69 -2.37 -2.04 4.85
C VAL A 69 -3.83 -1.85 4.45
N CYS A 70 -4.24 -2.53 3.38
CA CYS A 70 -5.65 -2.65 2.97
C CYS A 70 -6.36 -1.29 2.89
N TYR A 71 -7.24 -0.99 3.85
CA TYR A 71 -8.04 0.22 3.94
C TYR A 71 -7.22 1.52 3.87
N ASP A 72 -5.96 1.52 4.34
CA ASP A 72 -5.08 2.69 4.29
C ASP A 72 -4.90 3.24 2.87
N VAL A 73 -4.90 2.39 1.83
CA VAL A 73 -4.73 2.84 0.44
C VAL A 73 -5.91 3.66 -0.07
N GLU A 74 -7.06 3.59 0.59
CA GLU A 74 -8.24 4.38 0.23
C GLU A 74 -8.08 5.87 0.61
N PHE A 75 -7.12 6.22 1.48
CA PHE A 75 -6.80 7.58 1.93
C PHE A 75 -5.65 8.16 1.10
N PRO A 76 -5.92 9.08 0.15
CA PRO A 76 -4.91 9.59 -0.78
C PRO A 76 -3.78 10.34 -0.09
N GLU A 77 -4.03 10.94 1.06
CA GLU A 77 -3.07 11.72 1.83
C GLU A 77 -1.86 10.89 2.22
N LEU A 78 -2.06 9.61 2.59
CA LEU A 78 -0.99 8.73 3.05
C LEU A 78 0.03 8.45 1.93
N SER A 79 -0.46 8.03 0.77
CA SER A 79 0.41 7.75 -0.37
C SER A 79 1.07 9.02 -0.90
N ARG A 80 0.37 10.16 -0.84
CA ARG A 80 0.93 11.46 -1.20
C ARG A 80 2.09 11.84 -0.28
N TYR A 81 1.91 11.71 1.02
CA TYR A 81 2.96 11.95 1.99
C TYR A 81 4.20 11.06 1.75
N LEU A 82 3.98 9.77 1.50
CA LEU A 82 5.07 8.83 1.16
C LEU A 82 5.79 9.22 -0.14
N ALA A 83 5.05 9.62 -1.17
CA ALA A 83 5.62 10.05 -2.45
C ALA A 83 6.49 11.31 -2.30
N GLU A 84 6.08 12.28 -1.48
CA GLU A 84 6.87 13.47 -1.14
C GLU A 84 8.18 13.13 -0.40
N LYS A 85 8.21 12.01 0.33
CA LYS A 85 9.44 11.46 0.94
C LYS A 85 10.28 10.63 -0.02
N GLY A 86 9.85 10.54 -1.29
CA GLY A 86 10.61 9.91 -2.37
C GLY A 86 10.30 8.44 -2.59
N MET A 87 9.17 7.93 -2.09
CA MET A 87 8.70 6.57 -2.37
C MET A 87 8.60 6.32 -3.88
N THR A 88 9.07 5.16 -4.32
CA THR A 88 8.99 4.71 -5.72
C THR A 88 8.14 3.45 -5.89
N LEU A 89 7.97 2.68 -4.83
CA LEU A 89 7.13 1.48 -4.79
C LEU A 89 6.27 1.50 -3.51
N LEU A 90 4.97 1.37 -3.68
CA LEU A 90 4.01 1.18 -2.60
C LEU A 90 3.56 -0.29 -2.58
N CYS A 91 3.71 -0.95 -1.45
CA CYS A 91 3.22 -2.31 -1.23
C CYS A 91 1.97 -2.28 -0.36
N VAL A 92 0.92 -2.96 -0.80
CA VAL A 92 -0.40 -2.96 -0.14
C VAL A 92 -0.87 -4.40 0.04
N PRO A 93 -0.53 -5.06 1.14
CA PRO A 93 -1.20 -6.29 1.52
C PRO A 93 -2.65 -5.99 1.90
N TYR A 94 -3.59 -6.82 1.47
CA TYR A 94 -4.99 -6.62 1.78
C TYR A 94 -5.77 -7.94 1.89
N TRP A 95 -6.87 -7.87 2.61
CA TRP A 95 -7.93 -8.83 2.65
C TRP A 95 -9.27 -8.14 2.39
N THR A 96 -10.12 -8.75 1.57
CA THR A 96 -11.49 -8.30 1.32
C THR A 96 -12.41 -9.54 1.17
N ASP A 97 -13.64 -9.39 1.61
CA ASP A 97 -14.68 -10.44 1.59
C ASP A 97 -15.54 -10.39 0.32
N THR A 98 -15.72 -9.20 -0.22
CA THR A 98 -16.64 -8.93 -1.33
C THR A 98 -15.94 -8.29 -2.52
N LYS A 99 -16.54 -8.44 -3.70
CA LYS A 99 -16.08 -7.77 -4.91
C LYS A 99 -16.11 -6.25 -4.77
N ASN A 100 -17.07 -5.70 -4.04
CA ASN A 100 -17.15 -4.25 -3.80
C ASN A 100 -15.97 -3.74 -2.96
N ALA A 101 -15.64 -4.44 -1.87
CA ALA A 101 -14.49 -4.11 -1.03
C ALA A 101 -13.18 -4.20 -1.83
N TYR A 102 -12.98 -5.29 -2.57
CA TYR A 102 -11.86 -5.44 -3.49
C TYR A 102 -11.75 -4.28 -4.49
N LEU A 103 -12.87 -3.91 -5.15
CA LEU A 103 -12.85 -2.83 -6.14
C LEU A 103 -12.49 -1.47 -5.56
N ARG A 104 -12.86 -1.19 -4.30
CA ARG A 104 -12.39 0.04 -3.62
C ARG A 104 -10.88 0.03 -3.48
N VAL A 105 -10.31 -1.02 -2.88
CA VAL A 105 -8.86 -1.16 -2.71
C VAL A 105 -8.15 -1.05 -4.07
N ARG A 106 -8.59 -1.83 -5.06
CA ARG A 106 -7.99 -1.85 -6.40
C ARG A 106 -7.97 -0.48 -7.06
N ARG A 107 -9.13 0.18 -7.14
CA ARG A 107 -9.26 1.48 -7.83
C ARG A 107 -8.47 2.57 -7.12
N CYS A 108 -8.52 2.59 -5.80
CA CYS A 108 -7.70 3.52 -5.03
C CYS A 108 -6.21 3.24 -5.25
N ALA A 109 -5.75 2.00 -5.16
CA ALA A 109 -4.35 1.64 -5.38
C ALA A 109 -3.86 2.05 -6.78
N GLN A 110 -4.66 1.82 -7.82
CA GLN A 110 -4.33 2.26 -9.18
C GLN A 110 -4.26 3.79 -9.28
N ALA A 111 -5.18 4.51 -8.66
CA ALA A 111 -5.12 5.97 -8.60
C ALA A 111 -3.84 6.46 -7.90
N ARG A 112 -3.40 5.77 -6.83
CA ARG A 112 -2.12 6.10 -6.13
C ARG A 112 -0.92 5.98 -7.04
N ALA A 113 -0.88 4.98 -7.93
CA ALA A 113 0.20 4.83 -8.91
C ALA A 113 0.26 6.02 -9.87
N ILE A 114 -0.88 6.43 -10.40
CA ILE A 114 -1.00 7.50 -11.39
C ILE A 114 -0.67 8.86 -10.76
N GLU A 115 -1.37 9.23 -9.69
CA GLU A 115 -1.25 10.56 -9.09
C GLU A 115 0.07 10.83 -8.37
N ASN A 116 0.79 9.78 -7.97
CA ASN A 116 2.06 9.87 -7.26
C ASN A 116 3.26 9.44 -8.10
N GLU A 117 3.05 9.08 -9.36
CA GLU A 117 4.12 8.66 -10.30
C GLU A 117 5.03 7.61 -9.65
N CYS A 118 4.41 6.51 -9.16
CA CYS A 118 5.10 5.40 -8.51
C CYS A 118 4.49 4.07 -8.94
N TYR A 119 5.18 2.97 -8.66
CA TYR A 119 4.60 1.63 -8.77
C TYR A 119 3.79 1.31 -7.51
N VAL A 120 2.70 0.56 -7.69
CA VAL A 120 1.88 0.07 -6.57
C VAL A 120 1.63 -1.41 -6.74
N ALA A 121 2.08 -2.22 -5.80
CA ALA A 121 1.82 -3.66 -5.75
C ALA A 121 0.76 -3.96 -4.70
N ILE A 122 -0.38 -4.49 -5.12
CA ILE A 122 -1.41 -5.00 -4.23
C ILE A 122 -1.36 -6.52 -4.17
N SER A 123 -1.33 -7.08 -2.96
CA SER A 123 -1.32 -8.52 -2.72
C SER A 123 -2.47 -8.90 -1.79
N GLY A 124 -3.44 -9.63 -2.34
CA GLY A 124 -4.68 -9.98 -1.65
C GLY A 124 -4.76 -11.45 -1.29
N SER A 125 -5.36 -11.76 -0.15
CA SER A 125 -5.62 -13.12 0.28
C SER A 125 -6.70 -13.78 -0.59
N VAL A 126 -6.51 -15.05 -0.91
CA VAL A 126 -7.47 -15.91 -1.60
C VAL A 126 -7.75 -17.18 -0.80
N GLY A 127 -8.86 -17.84 -1.13
CA GLY A 127 -9.34 -18.98 -0.38
C GLY A 127 -10.26 -18.57 0.78
N ASN A 128 -10.84 -19.55 1.46
CA ASN A 128 -11.78 -19.33 2.54
C ASN A 128 -11.23 -19.91 3.86
N LEU A 129 -11.50 -19.23 4.95
CA LEU A 129 -11.13 -19.65 6.31
C LEU A 129 -12.39 -19.90 7.17
N PRO A 130 -13.16 -20.98 6.90
CA PRO A 130 -14.52 -21.16 7.42
C PRO A 130 -14.62 -21.29 8.94
N LYS A 131 -13.49 -21.34 9.65
CA LYS A 131 -13.44 -21.40 11.11
C LYS A 131 -12.92 -20.13 11.75
N VAL A 132 -12.66 -19.10 10.96
CA VAL A 132 -12.18 -17.79 11.42
C VAL A 132 -13.32 -16.80 11.27
N GLU A 133 -13.91 -16.41 12.38
CA GLU A 133 -15.01 -15.46 12.39
C GLU A 133 -14.60 -14.15 11.70
N ASN A 134 -15.48 -13.65 10.83
CA ASN A 134 -15.29 -12.45 10.01
C ASN A 134 -14.10 -12.49 9.02
N MET A 135 -13.53 -13.69 8.76
CA MET A 135 -12.53 -13.94 7.69
C MET A 135 -12.86 -15.20 6.89
N ASP A 136 -14.07 -15.72 7.00
CA ASP A 136 -14.51 -16.95 6.37
C ASP A 136 -14.62 -16.86 4.85
N ILE A 137 -14.90 -15.67 4.30
CA ILE A 137 -14.99 -15.41 2.86
C ILE A 137 -13.85 -14.48 2.43
N GLN A 138 -13.25 -14.79 1.27
CA GLN A 138 -12.19 -13.97 0.70
C GLN A 138 -12.44 -13.76 -0.79
N TYR A 139 -12.32 -12.53 -1.24
CA TYR A 139 -12.36 -12.16 -2.66
C TYR A 139 -11.22 -11.20 -2.96
N SER A 140 -10.28 -11.62 -3.81
CA SER A 140 -9.19 -10.75 -4.20
C SER A 140 -8.66 -11.02 -5.61
N GLN A 141 -7.87 -10.07 -6.10
CA GLN A 141 -7.10 -10.17 -7.33
C GLN A 141 -5.85 -9.31 -7.16
N SER A 142 -4.71 -9.93 -6.97
CA SER A 142 -3.43 -9.24 -6.86
C SER A 142 -3.05 -8.56 -8.17
N ALA A 143 -2.39 -7.42 -8.10
CA ALA A 143 -1.97 -6.67 -9.28
C ALA A 143 -0.77 -5.77 -8.98
N ILE A 144 -0.09 -5.35 -10.05
CA ILE A 144 0.96 -4.34 -10.01
C ILE A 144 0.56 -3.23 -10.96
N PHE A 145 0.39 -2.02 -10.41
CA PHE A 145 0.00 -0.82 -11.12
C PHE A 145 1.20 0.07 -11.41
N THR A 146 1.11 0.79 -12.53
CA THR A 146 2.11 1.75 -13.00
C THR A 146 1.51 3.15 -13.06
N PRO A 147 2.33 4.20 -13.21
CA PRO A 147 1.85 5.45 -13.76
C PRO A 147 1.16 5.26 -15.11
N SER A 148 0.45 6.30 -15.58
CA SER A 148 -0.19 6.33 -16.90
C SER A 148 0.50 7.38 -17.76
N ASP A 149 1.40 6.95 -18.65
CA ASP A 149 2.09 7.77 -19.66
C ASP A 149 2.63 6.85 -20.78
N PHE A 150 3.18 7.42 -21.85
CA PHE A 150 3.61 6.70 -23.06
C PHE A 150 4.58 5.54 -22.80
N ALA A 151 5.44 5.65 -21.79
CA ALA A 151 6.40 4.60 -21.44
C ALA A 151 5.80 3.44 -20.62
N PHE A 152 4.54 3.54 -20.22
CA PHE A 152 3.86 2.57 -19.37
C PHE A 152 2.71 1.89 -20.11
N PRO A 153 2.17 0.76 -19.59
CA PRO A 153 0.96 0.15 -20.12
C PRO A 153 -0.22 1.14 -20.16
N HIS A 154 -1.01 1.11 -21.23
CA HIS A 154 -2.08 2.08 -21.48
C HIS A 154 -3.16 2.06 -20.38
N ASP A 155 -3.40 0.91 -19.78
CA ASP A 155 -4.33 0.72 -18.67
C ASP A 155 -3.69 0.88 -17.30
N ALA A 156 -2.39 1.25 -17.25
CA ALA A 156 -1.58 1.40 -16.05
C ALA A 156 -1.50 0.10 -15.21
N ILE A 157 -1.52 -1.08 -15.86
CA ILE A 157 -1.41 -2.40 -15.22
C ILE A 157 -0.19 -3.13 -15.78
N ALA A 158 0.84 -3.34 -14.96
CA ALA A 158 2.01 -4.10 -15.36
C ALA A 158 1.76 -5.62 -15.30
N ALA A 159 1.03 -6.08 -14.30
CA ALA A 159 0.61 -7.47 -14.15
C ALA A 159 -0.65 -7.57 -13.27
N GLU A 160 -1.45 -8.62 -13.51
CA GLU A 160 -2.69 -8.86 -12.80
C GLU A 160 -2.93 -10.37 -12.67
N ALA A 161 -3.34 -10.81 -11.48
CA ALA A 161 -3.69 -12.19 -11.21
C ALA A 161 -5.07 -12.55 -11.78
N THR A 162 -5.33 -13.82 -11.93
CA THR A 162 -6.70 -14.31 -12.09
C THR A 162 -7.47 -14.11 -10.79
N PRO A 163 -8.71 -13.59 -10.82
CA PRO A 163 -9.51 -13.41 -9.61
C PRO A 163 -9.62 -14.70 -8.79
N ASN A 164 -9.47 -14.58 -7.47
CA ASN A 164 -9.58 -15.68 -6.51
C ASN A 164 -8.71 -16.92 -6.81
N THR A 165 -7.57 -16.71 -7.47
CA THR A 165 -6.65 -17.79 -7.80
C THR A 165 -5.34 -17.57 -7.06
N GLU A 166 -4.87 -18.61 -6.36
CA GLU A 166 -3.54 -18.62 -5.77
C GLU A 166 -2.50 -18.71 -6.89
N MET A 167 -1.67 -17.66 -7.02
CA MET A 167 -0.63 -17.60 -8.03
C MET A 167 0.46 -16.58 -7.66
N THR A 168 1.60 -16.72 -8.29
CA THR A 168 2.70 -15.77 -8.20
C THR A 168 2.71 -14.88 -9.44
N LEU A 169 2.70 -13.56 -9.24
CA LEU A 169 2.99 -12.59 -10.29
C LEU A 169 4.47 -12.23 -10.28
N MET A 170 5.07 -12.20 -11.46
CA MET A 170 6.44 -11.71 -11.66
C MET A 170 6.45 -10.65 -12.76
N VAL A 171 7.09 -9.51 -12.49
CA VAL A 171 7.24 -8.42 -13.44
C VAL A 171 8.49 -7.62 -13.14
N ASP A 172 9.17 -7.17 -14.18
CA ASP A 172 10.27 -6.23 -14.06
C ASP A 172 9.73 -4.80 -13.96
N LEU A 173 10.18 -4.06 -12.96
CA LEU A 173 9.80 -2.66 -12.73
C LEU A 173 11.02 -1.76 -12.94
N ASP A 174 11.01 -0.99 -14.03
CA ASP A 174 12.08 -0.07 -14.35
C ASP A 174 11.91 1.25 -13.57
N ARG A 175 12.84 1.51 -12.64
CA ARG A 175 12.81 2.74 -11.84
C ARG A 175 13.33 3.96 -12.61
N ASP A 176 14.06 3.77 -13.68
CA ASP A 176 14.54 4.89 -14.47
C ASP A 176 13.41 5.51 -15.31
N LEU A 177 12.42 4.71 -15.71
CA LEU A 177 11.17 5.22 -16.29
C LEU A 177 10.41 6.17 -15.35
N LEU A 178 10.43 5.92 -14.04
CA LEU A 178 9.81 6.86 -13.08
C LEU A 178 10.58 8.18 -13.01
N LYS A 179 11.90 8.16 -13.11
CA LYS A 179 12.72 9.37 -13.15
C LYS A 179 12.46 10.16 -14.43
N GLU A 180 12.40 9.46 -15.56
CA GLU A 180 12.10 10.05 -16.86
C GLU A 180 10.71 10.70 -16.87
N LEU A 181 9.67 9.98 -16.41
CA LEU A 181 8.31 10.49 -16.28
C LEU A 181 8.26 11.81 -15.47
N ARG A 182 8.93 11.85 -14.33
CA ARG A 182 8.98 13.04 -13.45
C ARG A 182 9.69 14.23 -14.10
N GLN A 183 10.55 14.00 -15.09
CA GLN A 183 11.29 15.06 -15.78
C GLN A 183 10.61 15.53 -17.06
N ILE A 184 10.21 14.59 -17.92
CA ILE A 184 9.76 14.86 -19.29
C ILE A 184 8.43 14.20 -19.67
N GLY A 185 7.72 13.58 -18.73
CA GLY A 185 6.41 12.97 -18.98
C GLY A 185 5.40 13.96 -19.57
N SER A 186 4.40 13.42 -20.28
CA SER A 186 3.33 14.21 -20.92
C SER A 186 2.53 15.02 -19.91
N VAL A 187 2.34 14.48 -18.73
CA VAL A 187 1.86 15.15 -17.50
C VAL A 187 2.79 14.79 -16.35
N ARG A 188 2.92 15.66 -15.36
CA ARG A 188 3.82 15.47 -14.22
C ARG A 188 3.04 15.70 -12.93
N ASN A 189 2.17 14.76 -12.61
CA ASN A 189 1.18 14.90 -11.54
C ASN A 189 1.81 15.20 -10.18
N LEU A 190 2.95 14.62 -9.86
CA LEU A 190 3.65 14.90 -8.61
C LEU A 190 4.32 16.28 -8.61
N LYS A 191 4.98 16.66 -9.72
CA LYS A 191 5.75 17.92 -9.85
C LYS A 191 4.86 19.14 -10.09
N SER A 192 3.76 18.98 -10.83
CA SER A 192 2.87 20.07 -11.24
C SER A 192 1.88 20.50 -10.16
N ARG A 193 2.01 19.96 -8.94
CA ARG A 193 1.17 20.36 -7.81
C ARG A 193 1.41 21.83 -7.44
N ARG A 194 0.35 22.46 -7.03
CA ARG A 194 0.32 23.85 -6.58
C ARG A 194 0.63 23.93 -5.09
N SER A 195 1.89 23.56 -4.72
CA SER A 195 2.33 23.50 -3.32
C SER A 195 2.29 24.85 -2.60
N GLU A 196 2.18 25.94 -3.36
CA GLU A 196 1.92 27.27 -2.82
C GLU A 196 0.47 27.50 -2.39
N LEU A 197 -0.47 26.61 -2.78
CA LEU A 197 -1.89 26.69 -2.44
C LEU A 197 -2.32 25.64 -1.41
N TYR A 198 -1.68 24.47 -1.41
CA TYR A 198 -2.05 23.37 -0.52
C TYR A 198 -0.88 22.41 -0.30
N GLU A 199 -0.89 21.76 0.85
CA GLU A 199 0.08 20.74 1.22
C GLU A 199 -0.55 19.64 2.07
N VAL A 200 0.10 18.48 2.18
CA VAL A 200 -0.26 17.41 3.10
C VAL A 200 0.76 17.40 4.23
N LEU A 201 0.29 17.64 5.46
CA LEU A 201 1.13 17.65 6.65
C LEU A 201 0.83 16.44 7.53
N TRP A 202 1.87 15.72 7.91
CA TRP A 202 1.81 14.75 8.98
C TRP A 202 1.89 15.45 10.34
N LYS A 203 0.95 15.15 11.24
CA LYS A 203 0.87 15.75 12.57
C LYS A 203 1.13 14.68 13.65
N PRO A 204 2.38 14.33 13.93
CA PRO A 204 2.70 13.21 14.84
C PRO A 204 2.35 13.47 16.29
N ASP A 205 2.27 14.75 16.70
CA ASP A 205 2.20 15.16 18.11
C ASP A 205 0.76 15.52 18.59
N LEU A 206 -0.25 15.29 17.76
CA LEU A 206 -1.62 15.41 18.25
C LEU A 206 -1.94 14.13 19.02
N ALA A 207 -1.93 14.25 20.36
CA ALA A 207 -2.33 13.18 21.25
C ALA A 207 -3.71 12.60 20.88
N PRO A 208 -3.95 11.30 21.12
CA PRO A 208 -5.20 10.61 20.73
C PRO A 208 -6.47 11.10 21.45
N ASP A 209 -6.41 12.13 22.26
CA ASP A 209 -7.50 12.62 23.11
C ASP A 209 -8.55 13.51 22.43
N LEU A 210 -8.56 13.58 21.11
CA LEU A 210 -9.57 14.36 20.37
C LEU A 210 -10.49 13.49 19.50
N ARG A 211 -10.93 12.33 20.02
CA ARG A 211 -12.03 11.57 19.38
C ARG A 211 -13.10 11.21 20.37
#